data_eadb1f3228bf120f5c8d43a3e4f90b08
#
_entry.id   eadb1f3228bf120f5c8d43a3e4f90b08
#
_cell.length_a   1.000
_cell.length_b   1.000
_cell.length_c   1.000
_cell.angle_alpha   90.00
_cell.angle_beta   90.00
_cell.angle_gamma   90.00
#
_symmetry.space_group_name_H-M   'P 1'
#
loop_
_entity.id
_entity.type
_entity.pdbx_description
1 polymer ?
#
loop_
_entity_poly.entity_id
_entity_poly.type
_entity_poly.pdbx_seq_one_letter_code
_entity_poly.pdbx_strand_id
1 'polypeptide(L)'
;ITDEIVPSDGVQGITISKKSKATQKILDSATIYFEYDSSRLSSESIKTLKDIVELMKTDKAMTLSLQGHADERGTREYNLALGQRRSESVSSYLIASGLSNSRMEAISYGEERPLILGSDESSWQKNRRVEIK
;
A
#
# COMPACT_ATOMS: atom_id res chain seq x y z
N ILE A 1 -1.89 22.68 7.14
CA ILE A 1 -2.32 22.87 6.79
C ILE A 1 -2.10 22.86 6.58
N THR A 2 -1.87 22.39 6.53
CA THR A 2 -2.08 22.35 6.21
C THR A 2 -2.14 22.31 5.76
N ASP A 3 -1.97 22.06 5.61
CA ASP A 3 -2.38 22.04 5.02
C ASP A 3 -2.76 22.29 4.70
N GLU A 4 -2.81 22.62 4.61
CA GLU A 4 -3.50 22.93 4.14
C GLU A 4 -4.17 23.14 3.79
N ILE A 5 -4.48 23.52 3.66
CA ILE A 5 -5.31 23.66 3.11
C ILE A 5 -5.60 24.30 2.63
N VAL A 6 -5.77 24.56 2.24
CA VAL A 6 -6.43 25.05 1.58
C VAL A 6 -7.02 25.40 1.41
N PRO A 7 -7.55 25.58 1.17
CA PRO A 7 -8.45 26.04 0.78
C PRO A 7 -8.86 26.35 0.54
N SER A 8 -9.06 26.33 0.20
CA SER A 8 -9.81 26.56 -0.35
C SER A 8 -10.23 26.94 -0.66
N ASP A 9 -10.18 27.44 -0.91
CA ASP A 9 -10.83 27.62 -1.35
C ASP A 9 -11.50 27.60 -1.54
N GLY A 10 -11.56 28.17 -1.47
CA GLY A 10 -12.40 28.07 -1.50
C GLY A 10 -12.95 27.42 -1.90
N VAL A 11 -12.85 27.30 -2.25
CA VAL A 11 -13.49 26.36 -2.51
C VAL A 11 -13.71 25.61 -1.65
N GLN A 12 -13.94 25.58 -1.34
CA GLN A 12 -13.96 24.88 -0.64
C GLN A 12 -14.25 23.99 -0.55
N GLY A 13 -14.31 24.21 -0.66
CA GLY A 13 -14.59 23.05 -0.58
C GLY A 13 -13.88 21.82 -0.56
N ILE A 14 -13.28 21.53 -1.54
CA ILE A 14 -12.51 20.29 -1.57
C ILE A 14 -11.14 20.53 -0.99
N THR A 15 -10.86 19.82 0.07
CA THR A 15 -9.52 19.83 0.64
C THR A 15 -8.78 18.62 0.12
N ILE A 16 -7.79 18.85 -0.66
CA ILE A 16 -6.88 17.78 -1.05
C ILE A 16 -5.80 17.75 0.00
N SER A 17 -5.82 16.71 0.81
CA SER A 17 -4.80 16.55 1.83
C SER A 17 -3.46 16.31 1.15
N LYS A 18 -2.57 17.25 1.31
CA LYS A 18 -1.21 17.13 0.80
C LYS A 18 -0.37 16.49 1.88
N LYS A 19 0.16 15.32 1.62
CA LYS A 19 1.01 14.63 2.59
C LYS A 19 2.25 15.45 2.85
N SER A 20 2.65 15.58 4.12
CA SER A 20 3.88 16.26 4.48
C SER A 20 5.09 15.48 3.93
N LYS A 21 6.23 16.14 3.87
CA LYS A 21 7.46 15.48 3.42
C LYS A 21 7.85 14.31 4.32
N ALA A 22 7.66 14.45 5.62
CA ALA A 22 7.96 13.38 6.56
C ALA A 22 7.03 12.19 6.35
N THR A 23 5.74 12.46 6.16
CA THR A 23 4.74 11.43 5.87
C THR A 23 5.07 10.71 4.57
N GLN A 24 5.38 11.48 3.53
CA GLN A 24 5.69 10.90 2.22
C GLN A 24 6.95 10.04 2.29
N LYS A 25 7.94 10.45 3.06
CA LYS A 25 9.16 9.68 3.24
C LYS A 25 8.88 8.33 3.91
N ILE A 26 8.01 8.32 4.92
CA ILE A 26 7.61 7.07 5.57
C ILE A 26 6.90 6.16 4.56
N LEU A 27 5.98 6.72 3.78
CA LEU A 27 5.24 5.95 2.79
C LEU A 27 6.14 5.44 1.67
N ASP A 28 7.12 6.23 1.25
CA ASP A 28 8.04 5.82 0.19
C ASP A 28 8.82 4.58 0.58
N SER A 29 9.08 4.38 1.87
CA SER A 29 9.78 3.20 2.37
C SER A 29 8.82 2.11 2.83
N ALA A 30 7.52 2.33 2.72
CA ALA A 30 6.51 1.39 3.23
C ALA A 30 6.07 0.42 2.13
N THR A 31 6.97 -0.49 1.79
CA THR A 31 6.65 -1.56 0.86
C THR A 31 6.59 -2.86 1.64
N ILE A 32 5.51 -3.61 1.44
CA ILE A 32 5.29 -4.89 2.11
C ILE A 32 5.65 -5.99 1.14
N TYR A 33 6.58 -6.86 1.52
CA TYR A 33 7.04 -7.95 0.67
C TYR A 33 6.43 -9.28 1.10
N PHE A 34 6.31 -10.19 0.14
CA PHE A 34 5.64 -11.47 0.35
C PHE A 34 6.48 -12.63 -0.18
N GLU A 35 6.33 -13.77 0.47
CA GLU A 35 6.93 -15.01 -0.01
C GLU A 35 6.20 -15.49 -1.26
N TYR A 36 6.84 -16.42 -1.96
CA TYR A 36 6.27 -16.99 -3.17
C TYR A 36 4.89 -17.58 -2.88
N ASP A 37 3.95 -17.29 -3.77
CA ASP A 37 2.58 -17.82 -3.71
C ASP A 37 1.89 -17.60 -2.37
N SER A 38 2.23 -16.51 -1.69
CA SER A 38 1.71 -16.22 -0.36
C SER A 38 1.18 -14.80 -0.29
N SER A 39 0.10 -14.61 0.48
CA SER A 39 -0.42 -13.30 0.86
C SER A 39 -0.34 -13.11 2.37
N ARG A 40 0.50 -13.87 3.04
CA ARG A 40 0.65 -13.84 4.49
C ARG A 40 1.60 -12.73 4.91
N LEU A 41 1.20 -11.97 5.92
CA LEU A 41 2.02 -10.90 6.46
C LEU A 41 3.09 -11.46 7.38
N SER A 42 4.35 -11.07 7.14
CA SER A 42 5.46 -11.44 8.02
C SER A 42 5.48 -10.54 9.25
N SER A 43 6.25 -10.95 10.27
CA SER A 43 6.41 -10.10 11.45
C SER A 43 7.07 -8.77 11.10
N GLU A 44 7.94 -8.77 10.11
CA GLU A 44 8.59 -7.55 9.63
C GLU A 44 7.58 -6.63 8.95
N SER A 45 6.71 -7.20 8.13
CA SER A 45 5.62 -6.45 7.49
C SER A 45 4.70 -5.83 8.53
N ILE A 46 4.38 -6.58 9.59
CA ILE A 46 3.53 -6.08 10.66
C ILE A 46 4.15 -4.88 11.37
N LYS A 47 5.48 -4.89 11.57
CA LYS A 47 6.16 -3.72 12.15
C LYS A 47 5.97 -2.48 11.30
N THR A 48 6.15 -2.63 9.98
CA THR A 48 5.96 -1.52 9.04
C THR A 48 4.52 -1.02 9.11
N LEU A 49 3.55 -1.96 9.14
CA LEU A 49 2.14 -1.60 9.16
C LEU A 49 1.74 -0.91 10.47
N LYS A 50 2.37 -1.27 11.59
CA LYS A 50 2.11 -0.57 12.85
C LYS A 50 2.47 0.91 12.75
N ASP A 51 3.59 1.22 12.07
CA ASP A 51 3.98 2.62 11.86
C ASP A 51 2.97 3.35 10.98
N ILE A 52 2.46 2.67 9.96
CA ILE A 52 1.42 3.24 9.09
C ILE A 52 0.14 3.51 9.88
N VAL A 53 -0.25 2.60 10.76
CA VAL A 53 -1.42 2.77 11.62
C VAL A 53 -1.29 4.04 12.47
N GLU A 54 -0.12 4.21 13.12
CA GLU A 54 0.11 5.39 13.95
C GLU A 54 0.02 6.67 13.13
N LEU A 55 0.61 6.66 11.95
CA LEU A 55 0.58 7.80 11.05
C LEU A 55 -0.86 8.15 10.67
N MET A 56 -1.66 7.17 10.32
CA MET A 56 -3.05 7.39 9.92
C MET A 56 -3.94 7.82 11.07
N LYS A 57 -3.59 7.44 12.29
CA LYS A 57 -4.34 7.90 13.46
C LYS A 57 -4.07 9.38 13.77
N THR A 58 -2.90 9.88 13.42
CA THR A 58 -2.57 11.28 13.62
C THR A 58 -3.09 12.17 12.49
N ASP A 59 -3.18 11.63 11.27
CA ASP A 59 -3.69 12.37 10.12
C ASP A 59 -4.98 11.70 9.63
N LYS A 60 -6.11 12.16 10.14
CA LYS A 60 -7.41 11.54 9.89
C LYS A 60 -7.92 11.72 8.47
N ALA A 61 -7.35 12.68 7.73
CA ALA A 61 -7.73 12.91 6.34
C ALA A 61 -6.97 12.01 5.36
N MET A 62 -5.92 11.33 5.84
CA MET A 62 -5.07 10.52 4.98
C MET A 62 -5.79 9.28 4.48
N THR A 63 -5.70 9.03 3.19
CA THR A 63 -6.18 7.80 2.57
C THR A 63 -5.01 7.11 1.87
N LEU A 64 -5.14 5.81 1.68
CA LEU A 64 -4.07 5.00 1.08
C LEU A 64 -4.57 4.21 -0.10
N SER A 65 -3.70 4.09 -1.09
CA SER A 65 -3.84 3.12 -2.18
C SER A 65 -2.90 1.97 -1.89
N LEU A 66 -3.44 0.75 -1.81
CA LEU A 66 -2.68 -0.46 -1.53
C LEU A 66 -2.54 -1.24 -2.82
N GLN A 67 -1.38 -1.16 -3.44
CA GLN A 67 -1.15 -1.66 -4.79
C GLN A 67 -0.41 -3.00 -4.74
N GLY A 68 -1.14 -4.06 -5.04
CA GLY A 68 -0.63 -5.42 -4.95
C GLY A 68 -0.01 -5.90 -6.24
N HIS A 69 1.07 -6.65 -6.10
CA HIS A 69 1.86 -7.15 -7.22
C HIS A 69 2.28 -8.59 -7.00
N ALA A 70 2.56 -9.27 -8.10
CA ALA A 70 3.09 -10.63 -8.11
C ALA A 70 4.32 -10.67 -9.02
N ASP A 71 5.14 -11.70 -8.87
CA ASP A 71 6.21 -11.92 -9.83
C ASP A 71 5.62 -12.57 -11.10
N GLU A 72 6.46 -12.74 -12.12
CA GLU A 72 6.01 -13.14 -13.46
C GLU A 72 5.56 -14.60 -13.56
N ARG A 73 5.82 -15.42 -12.54
CA ARG A 73 5.54 -16.85 -12.61
C ARG A 73 4.06 -17.13 -12.42
N GLY A 74 3.49 -17.99 -13.27
CA GLY A 74 2.08 -18.36 -13.23
C GLY A 74 1.26 -17.64 -14.28
N THR A 75 -0.05 -17.85 -14.25
CA THR A 75 -0.93 -17.21 -15.20
C THR A 75 -1.19 -15.76 -14.81
N ARG A 76 -1.53 -14.96 -15.81
CA ARG A 76 -1.86 -13.56 -15.60
C ARG A 76 -3.04 -13.40 -14.64
N GLU A 77 -4.06 -14.21 -14.83
CA GLU A 77 -5.26 -14.18 -13.99
C GLU A 77 -4.94 -14.58 -12.55
N TYR A 78 -4.15 -15.61 -12.37
CA TYR A 78 -3.75 -16.04 -11.04
C TYR A 78 -2.98 -14.94 -10.32
N ASN A 79 -2.05 -14.31 -11.03
CA ASN A 79 -1.22 -13.27 -10.43
C ASN A 79 -2.00 -11.99 -10.13
N LEU A 80 -3.01 -11.69 -10.94
CA LEU A 80 -3.90 -10.57 -10.65
C LEU A 80 -4.66 -10.83 -9.35
N ALA A 81 -5.17 -12.05 -9.19
CA ALA A 81 -5.88 -12.44 -7.97
C ALA A 81 -4.93 -12.47 -6.76
N LEU A 82 -3.70 -12.94 -6.95
CA LEU A 82 -2.71 -12.98 -5.88
C LEU A 82 -2.36 -11.57 -5.39
N GLY A 83 -2.14 -10.65 -6.33
CA GLY A 83 -1.89 -9.25 -6.00
C GLY A 83 -3.05 -8.65 -5.21
N GLN A 84 -4.29 -8.99 -5.58
CA GLN A 84 -5.47 -8.54 -4.86
C GLN A 84 -5.51 -9.11 -3.44
N ARG A 85 -5.23 -10.40 -3.28
CA ARG A 85 -5.18 -11.02 -1.96
C ARG A 85 -4.11 -10.39 -1.07
N ARG A 86 -2.97 -10.01 -1.66
CA ARG A 86 -1.90 -9.33 -0.92
C ARG A 86 -2.33 -7.96 -0.45
N SER A 87 -2.97 -7.18 -1.33
CA SER A 87 -3.49 -5.87 -0.97
C SER A 87 -4.56 -5.98 0.12
N GLU A 88 -5.42 -6.99 0.01
CA GLU A 88 -6.48 -7.22 0.99
C GLU A 88 -5.92 -7.68 2.33
N SER A 89 -4.81 -8.40 2.36
CA SER A 89 -4.15 -8.77 3.61
C SER A 89 -3.69 -7.52 4.35
N VAL A 90 -3.12 -6.57 3.63
CA VAL A 90 -2.69 -5.30 4.22
C VAL A 90 -3.91 -4.52 4.70
N SER A 91 -4.94 -4.39 3.86
CA SER A 91 -6.18 -3.69 4.21
C SER A 91 -6.82 -4.29 5.46
N SER A 92 -6.91 -5.62 5.52
CA SER A 92 -7.52 -6.30 6.67
C SER A 92 -6.76 -6.02 7.96
N TYR A 93 -5.44 -5.98 7.90
CA TYR A 93 -4.65 -5.65 9.08
C TYR A 93 -4.95 -4.23 9.56
N LEU A 94 -5.01 -3.28 8.62
CA LEU A 94 -5.27 -1.88 8.95
C LEU A 94 -6.67 -1.70 9.55
N ILE A 95 -7.66 -2.39 8.99
CA ILE A 95 -9.03 -2.36 9.51
C ILE A 95 -9.09 -2.95 10.92
N ALA A 96 -8.42 -4.08 11.13
CA ALA A 96 -8.36 -4.73 12.45
C ALA A 96 -7.66 -3.84 13.47
N SER A 97 -6.82 -2.92 13.01
CA SER A 97 -6.13 -1.96 13.88
C SER A 97 -6.98 -0.73 14.21
N GLY A 98 -8.22 -0.69 13.70
CA GLY A 98 -9.16 0.38 14.04
C GLY A 98 -9.35 1.43 12.95
N LEU A 99 -8.79 1.22 11.76
CA LEU A 99 -8.93 2.19 10.67
C LEU A 99 -10.16 1.84 9.82
N SER A 100 -10.84 2.87 9.34
CA SER A 100 -12.02 2.70 8.50
C SER A 100 -11.64 2.16 7.12
N ASN A 101 -12.44 1.21 6.62
CA ASN A 101 -12.25 0.67 5.27
C ASN A 101 -12.29 1.77 4.21
N SER A 102 -13.06 2.83 4.43
CA SER A 102 -13.16 3.93 3.47
C SER A 102 -11.87 4.71 3.28
N ARG A 103 -10.88 4.48 4.14
CA ARG A 103 -9.58 5.16 4.05
C ARG A 103 -8.57 4.40 3.21
N MET A 104 -8.89 3.20 2.74
CA MET A 104 -7.98 2.37 1.95
C MET A 104 -8.67 1.88 0.68
N GLU A 105 -7.88 1.77 -0.38
CA GLU A 105 -8.34 1.16 -1.62
C GLU A 105 -7.34 0.08 -2.01
N ALA A 106 -7.80 -1.17 -2.13
CA ALA A 106 -6.95 -2.29 -2.51
C ALA A 106 -7.07 -2.51 -4.02
N ILE A 107 -5.94 -2.46 -4.70
CA ILE A 107 -5.85 -2.58 -6.14
C ILE A 107 -4.79 -3.62 -6.47
N SER A 108 -5.00 -4.41 -7.52
CA SER A 108 -3.98 -5.33 -8.00
C SER A 108 -3.55 -4.98 -9.41
N TYR A 109 -2.25 -4.99 -9.62
CA TYR A 109 -1.65 -4.91 -10.94
C TYR A 109 -1.11 -6.27 -11.38
N GLY A 110 -1.18 -7.28 -10.51
CA GLY A 110 -0.65 -8.59 -10.80
C GLY A 110 0.83 -8.52 -11.18
N GLU A 111 1.18 -9.11 -12.30
CA GLU A 111 2.56 -9.09 -12.79
C GLU A 111 2.85 -7.95 -13.78
N GLU A 112 1.87 -7.07 -14.01
CA GLU A 112 1.92 -6.10 -15.10
C GLU A 112 2.86 -4.91 -14.83
N ARG A 113 3.20 -4.66 -13.58
CA ARG A 113 4.06 -3.52 -13.20
C ARG A 113 5.23 -3.99 -12.35
N PRO A 114 6.18 -4.70 -12.95
CA PRO A 114 7.32 -5.17 -12.18
C PRO A 114 8.18 -4.00 -11.71
N LEU A 115 8.68 -4.11 -10.49
CA LEU A 115 9.64 -3.16 -9.96
C LEU A 115 11.00 -3.38 -10.61
N ILE A 116 11.36 -4.66 -10.81
CA ILE A 116 12.62 -5.05 -11.41
C ILE A 116 12.36 -6.09 -12.48
N LEU A 117 12.94 -5.87 -13.66
CA LEU A 117 12.87 -6.85 -14.74
C LEU A 117 13.95 -7.91 -14.48
N GLY A 118 13.59 -9.16 -14.67
CA GLY A 118 14.50 -10.26 -14.48
C GLY A 118 13.74 -11.51 -14.10
N SER A 119 14.35 -12.65 -14.37
CA SER A 119 13.72 -13.96 -14.16
C SER A 119 14.57 -14.81 -13.22
N ASP A 120 14.90 -14.23 -12.07
CA ASP A 120 15.60 -14.93 -11.00
C ASP A 120 14.98 -14.55 -9.66
N GLU A 121 15.37 -15.26 -8.60
CA GLU A 121 14.77 -15.06 -7.29
C GLU A 121 15.00 -13.64 -6.75
N SER A 122 16.15 -13.04 -7.04
CA SER A 122 16.41 -11.69 -6.52
C SER A 122 15.48 -10.66 -7.16
N SER A 123 15.09 -10.86 -8.41
CA SER A 123 14.10 -10.01 -9.09
C SER A 123 12.70 -10.33 -8.60
N TRP A 124 12.35 -11.61 -8.54
CA TRP A 124 11.02 -12.05 -8.15
C TRP A 124 10.64 -11.58 -6.75
N GLN A 125 11.57 -11.67 -5.78
CA GLN A 125 11.24 -11.28 -4.42
C GLN A 125 10.95 -9.78 -4.29
N LYS A 126 11.51 -8.96 -5.16
CA LYS A 126 11.23 -7.53 -5.15
C LYS A 126 9.89 -7.21 -5.82
N ASN A 127 9.43 -8.09 -6.68
CA ASN A 127 8.15 -7.91 -7.37
C ASN A 127 6.95 -8.41 -6.55
N ARG A 128 7.18 -9.31 -5.61
CA ARG A 128 6.13 -9.83 -4.72
C ARG A 128 5.88 -8.83 -3.60
N ARG A 129 5.05 -7.84 -3.86
CA ARG A 129 4.94 -6.72 -2.93
C ARG A 129 3.58 -6.05 -2.95
N VAL A 130 3.31 -5.26 -1.91
CA VAL A 130 2.25 -4.26 -1.90
C VAL A 130 2.91 -2.91 -1.66
N GLU A 131 2.71 -1.99 -2.59
CA GLU A 131 3.18 -0.62 -2.44
C GLU A 131 2.07 0.20 -1.79
N ILE A 132 2.42 0.93 -0.74
CA ILE A 132 1.48 1.76 0.00
C ILE A 132 1.68 3.21 -0.41
N LYS A 133 0.64 3.81 -1.01
CA LYS A 133 0.76 5.19 -1.55
C LYS A 133 -0.35 6.14 -1.10
#